data_c816b2f4235d668fcac3da0e672df8d9
#
_entry.id   c816b2f4235d668fcac3da0e672df8d9
#
_cell.length_a   1.000
_cell.length_b   1.000
_cell.length_c   1.000
_cell.angle_alpha   90.00
_cell.angle_beta   90.00
_cell.angle_gamma   90.00
#
_symmetry.space_group_name_H-M   'P 1'
#
loop_
_entity.id
_entity.type
_entity.pdbx_description
1 polymer ?
#
loop_
_entity_poly.entity_id
_entity_poly.type
_entity_poly.pdbx_seq_one_letter_code
_entity_poly.pdbx_strand_id
1 'polypeptide(L)'
;MESTTYGQLLSKNRNFRNLLAGQFISELGNWFNFIASLGLVRVVSEASPMAAGVLFVCRLLPFSLFSPIAGTFVDRFSRRQVMIITDLARVFVALMFLWVVDVGDLWIAYIATALLSTFGAFFDGAKNAATPNLTGKEGLLAGTALMFSTRFLLMAIGSALGGWAAAVFGYQVAFIINAASFLASAYTVWLIPEESVREQETVERKDRPSFFTELKEGLRYTVENHFALTILIMNVIWATGGGAINIVFERMGGVFFAEKEGWNPDVAVAMLWTATGFGLFLGMIIARRTSIYLDRSGRNHSFIGWTLIIHGVLFAVAGFMPNLWLFMVFTFVSRAIVGVEYAVQETMFQRSLPDYIRGRISTLDRGAELTMFGLSSWAASLLIYGISPQVLTIFSGLLAGTAGIVWFLREKKSRVESRESEETPGLDS
;
A
#
# COMPACT_ATOMS: atom_id res chain seq x y z
N MET A 1 -26.32 13.60 14.07
CA MET A 1 -26.49 12.71 12.91
C MET A 1 -26.02 11.32 13.32
N GLU A 2 -26.88 10.31 13.26
CA GLU A 2 -26.49 8.93 13.55
C GLU A 2 -25.58 8.42 12.43
N SER A 3 -24.33 8.06 12.77
CA SER A 3 -23.41 7.49 11.80
C SER A 3 -23.88 6.10 11.37
N THR A 4 -23.96 5.87 10.07
CA THR A 4 -24.34 4.57 9.50
C THR A 4 -23.37 3.49 9.98
N THR A 5 -23.89 2.41 10.56
CA THR A 5 -23.06 1.29 11.02
C THR A 5 -22.63 0.40 9.84
N TYR A 6 -21.54 -0.38 10.01
CA TYR A 6 -21.08 -1.35 9.01
C TYR A 6 -22.19 -2.30 8.56
N GLY A 7 -22.96 -2.84 9.52
CA GLY A 7 -24.06 -3.75 9.22
C GLY A 7 -25.19 -3.10 8.41
N GLN A 8 -25.53 -1.87 8.73
CA GLN A 8 -26.55 -1.10 7.98
C GLN A 8 -26.07 -0.79 6.55
N LEU A 9 -24.80 -0.41 6.37
CA LEU A 9 -24.25 -0.13 5.06
C LEU A 9 -24.26 -1.39 4.17
N LEU A 10 -23.85 -2.52 4.71
CA LEU A 10 -23.80 -3.79 3.98
C LEU A 10 -25.19 -4.38 3.70
N SER A 11 -26.16 -4.24 4.62
CA SER A 11 -27.51 -4.81 4.44
C SER A 11 -28.40 -3.97 3.55
N LYS A 12 -28.33 -2.63 3.67
CA LYS A 12 -29.27 -1.72 2.99
C LYS A 12 -28.73 -1.15 1.67
N ASN A 13 -27.41 -1.07 1.48
CA ASN A 13 -26.81 -0.47 0.29
C ASN A 13 -26.27 -1.54 -0.68
N ARG A 14 -27.14 -1.95 -1.63
CA ARG A 14 -26.79 -2.96 -2.64
C ARG A 14 -25.63 -2.52 -3.54
N ASN A 15 -25.58 -1.26 -3.92
CA ASN A 15 -24.56 -0.74 -4.84
C ASN A 15 -23.18 -0.72 -4.19
N PHE A 16 -23.08 -0.26 -2.95
CA PHE A 16 -21.83 -0.32 -2.20
C PHE A 16 -21.38 -1.77 -1.94
N ARG A 17 -22.31 -2.67 -1.63
CA ARG A 17 -22.03 -4.10 -1.48
C ARG A 17 -21.46 -4.72 -2.76
N ASN A 18 -22.01 -4.37 -3.93
CA ASN A 18 -21.50 -4.84 -5.21
C ASN A 18 -20.08 -4.33 -5.47
N LEU A 19 -19.78 -3.04 -5.17
CA LEU A 19 -18.44 -2.48 -5.29
C LEU A 19 -17.44 -3.17 -4.35
N LEU A 20 -17.84 -3.38 -3.09
CA LEU A 20 -17.01 -4.07 -2.09
C LEU A 20 -16.76 -5.54 -2.46
N ALA A 21 -17.78 -6.23 -3.00
CA ALA A 21 -17.65 -7.61 -3.48
C ALA A 21 -16.67 -7.70 -4.66
N GLY A 22 -16.77 -6.77 -5.63
CA GLY A 22 -15.79 -6.68 -6.74
C GLY A 22 -14.37 -6.47 -6.23
N GLN A 23 -14.18 -5.52 -5.31
CA GLN A 23 -12.88 -5.30 -4.68
C GLN A 23 -12.39 -6.56 -3.96
N PHE A 24 -13.24 -7.22 -3.19
CA PHE A 24 -12.87 -8.45 -2.47
C PHE A 24 -12.35 -9.52 -3.41
N ILE A 25 -13.09 -9.79 -4.48
CA ILE A 25 -12.76 -10.83 -5.46
C ILE A 25 -11.48 -10.48 -6.23
N SER A 26 -11.37 -9.24 -6.74
CA SER A 26 -10.19 -8.82 -7.50
C SER A 26 -8.93 -8.68 -6.64
N GLU A 27 -9.06 -8.25 -5.38
CA GLU A 27 -7.90 -8.16 -4.47
C GLU A 27 -7.38 -9.55 -4.09
N LEU A 28 -8.29 -10.52 -3.87
CA LEU A 28 -7.89 -11.91 -3.67
C LEU A 28 -7.11 -12.44 -4.89
N GLY A 29 -7.62 -12.24 -6.10
CA GLY A 29 -6.94 -12.61 -7.33
C GLY A 29 -5.58 -11.92 -7.50
N ASN A 30 -5.48 -10.65 -7.15
CA ASN A 30 -4.22 -9.89 -7.18
C ASN A 30 -3.14 -10.53 -6.28
N TRP A 31 -3.50 -11.05 -5.10
CA TRP A 31 -2.56 -11.73 -4.21
C TRP A 31 -2.14 -13.09 -4.76
N PHE A 32 -3.06 -13.84 -5.39
CA PHE A 32 -2.71 -15.07 -6.12
C PHE A 32 -1.69 -14.77 -7.23
N ASN A 33 -1.99 -13.79 -8.07
CA ASN A 33 -1.09 -13.36 -9.14
C ASN A 33 0.27 -12.89 -8.61
N PHE A 34 0.28 -12.14 -7.51
CA PHE A 34 1.51 -11.61 -6.94
C PHE A 34 2.45 -12.74 -6.46
N ILE A 35 1.96 -13.67 -5.65
CA ILE A 35 2.78 -14.79 -5.17
C ILE A 35 3.22 -15.68 -6.34
N ALA A 36 2.29 -15.96 -7.28
CA ALA A 36 2.60 -16.77 -8.45
C ALA A 36 3.61 -16.10 -9.39
N SER A 37 3.50 -14.78 -9.64
CA SER A 37 4.46 -14.07 -10.50
C SER A 37 5.85 -14.00 -9.86
N LEU A 38 5.93 -13.83 -8.55
CA LEU A 38 7.20 -13.85 -7.83
C LEU A 38 7.85 -15.23 -7.87
N GLY A 39 7.06 -16.29 -7.64
CA GLY A 39 7.51 -17.67 -7.74
C GLY A 39 7.95 -18.06 -9.17
N LEU A 40 7.15 -17.69 -10.19
CA LEU A 40 7.47 -17.90 -11.59
C LEU A 40 8.81 -17.23 -11.97
N VAL A 41 8.96 -15.94 -11.64
CA VAL A 41 10.21 -15.20 -11.89
C VAL A 41 11.38 -15.84 -11.16
N ARG A 42 11.21 -16.30 -9.90
CA ARG A 42 12.25 -17.04 -9.18
C ARG A 42 12.70 -18.31 -9.92
N VAL A 43 11.75 -19.12 -10.37
CA VAL A 43 12.06 -20.39 -11.06
C VAL A 43 12.74 -20.13 -12.39
N VAL A 44 12.16 -19.25 -13.22
CA VAL A 44 12.63 -18.97 -14.58
C VAL A 44 13.98 -18.26 -14.59
N SER A 45 14.27 -17.43 -13.59
CA SER A 45 15.53 -16.68 -13.46
C SER A 45 16.59 -17.36 -12.58
N GLU A 46 16.38 -18.62 -12.21
CA GLU A 46 17.26 -19.36 -11.28
C GLU A 46 17.50 -18.58 -9.96
N ALA A 47 16.42 -18.07 -9.40
CA ALA A 47 16.40 -17.27 -8.16
C ALA A 47 17.24 -15.99 -8.24
N SER A 48 17.33 -15.34 -9.40
CA SER A 48 18.02 -14.07 -9.57
C SER A 48 17.39 -12.96 -8.71
N PRO A 49 18.12 -12.33 -7.78
CA PRO A 49 17.60 -11.22 -6.99
C PRO A 49 17.21 -10.02 -7.85
N MET A 50 17.97 -9.76 -8.91
CA MET A 50 17.71 -8.66 -9.84
C MET A 50 16.36 -8.86 -10.56
N ALA A 51 16.05 -10.09 -10.98
CA ALA A 51 14.77 -10.39 -11.63
C ALA A 51 13.58 -10.07 -10.70
N ALA A 52 13.68 -10.44 -9.44
CA ALA A 52 12.69 -10.07 -8.42
C ALA A 52 12.64 -8.54 -8.19
N GLY A 53 13.79 -7.87 -8.13
CA GLY A 53 13.87 -6.42 -7.97
C GLY A 53 13.18 -5.65 -9.10
N VAL A 54 13.41 -6.05 -10.36
CA VAL A 54 12.74 -5.46 -11.53
C VAL A 54 11.22 -5.71 -11.47
N LEU A 55 10.79 -6.91 -11.05
CA LEU A 55 9.35 -7.20 -10.87
C LEU A 55 8.70 -6.24 -9.87
N PHE A 56 9.36 -5.95 -8.73
CA PHE A 56 8.84 -4.99 -7.76
C PHE A 56 8.82 -3.55 -8.26
N VAL A 57 9.82 -3.14 -9.04
CA VAL A 57 9.81 -1.82 -9.71
C VAL A 57 8.61 -1.74 -10.66
N CYS A 58 8.39 -2.76 -11.50
CA CYS A 58 7.26 -2.83 -12.43
C CYS A 58 5.91 -2.88 -11.70
N ARG A 59 5.88 -3.37 -10.45
CA ARG A 59 4.66 -3.39 -9.64
C ARG A 59 4.36 -2.05 -8.99
N LEU A 60 5.36 -1.35 -8.48
CA LEU A 60 5.16 -0.19 -7.60
C LEU A 60 5.27 1.15 -8.35
N LEU A 61 6.26 1.28 -9.23
CA LEU A 61 6.54 2.55 -9.89
C LEU A 61 5.42 2.98 -10.86
N PRO A 62 4.86 2.11 -11.73
CA PRO A 62 3.76 2.51 -12.59
C PRO A 62 2.53 2.94 -11.79
N PHE A 63 2.19 2.24 -10.69
CA PHE A 63 1.09 2.65 -9.83
C PHE A 63 1.30 4.05 -9.26
N SER A 64 2.50 4.34 -8.74
CA SER A 64 2.84 5.65 -8.20
C SER A 64 2.75 6.76 -9.26
N LEU A 65 3.27 6.52 -10.46
CA LEU A 65 3.29 7.51 -11.54
C LEU A 65 1.90 7.77 -12.15
N PHE A 66 1.10 6.72 -12.31
CA PHE A 66 -0.22 6.83 -12.95
C PHE A 66 -1.37 7.12 -11.98
N SER A 67 -1.22 6.92 -10.68
CA SER A 67 -2.27 7.19 -9.70
C SER A 67 -2.75 8.67 -9.70
N PRO A 68 -1.87 9.68 -9.76
CA PRO A 68 -2.30 11.08 -9.88
C PRO A 68 -2.99 11.38 -11.21
N ILE A 69 -2.50 10.78 -12.31
CA ILE A 69 -3.10 10.93 -13.66
C ILE A 69 -4.49 10.27 -13.69
N ALA A 70 -4.62 9.12 -13.03
CA ALA A 70 -5.89 8.40 -12.94
C ALA A 70 -6.99 9.25 -12.27
N GLY A 71 -6.67 10.02 -11.24
CA GLY A 71 -7.61 10.93 -10.60
C GLY A 71 -8.20 11.95 -11.59
N THR A 72 -7.33 12.64 -12.34
CA THR A 72 -7.76 13.64 -13.34
C THR A 72 -8.48 13.01 -14.53
N PHE A 73 -8.12 11.79 -14.90
CA PHE A 73 -8.79 11.04 -15.97
C PHE A 73 -10.21 10.65 -15.55
N VAL A 74 -10.37 10.09 -14.36
CA VAL A 74 -11.65 9.63 -13.81
C VAL A 74 -12.67 10.78 -13.66
N ASP A 75 -12.21 12.00 -13.43
CA ASP A 75 -13.08 13.17 -13.39
C ASP A 75 -13.75 13.50 -14.75
N ARG A 76 -13.18 13.00 -15.87
CA ARG A 76 -13.68 13.27 -17.24
C ARG A 76 -14.53 12.15 -17.81
N PHE A 77 -14.40 10.95 -17.28
CA PHE A 77 -15.07 9.75 -17.80
C PHE A 77 -16.03 9.15 -16.77
N SER A 78 -16.93 8.28 -17.21
CA SER A 78 -17.80 7.52 -16.32
C SER A 78 -16.96 6.61 -15.41
N ARG A 79 -17.06 6.81 -14.09
CA ARG A 79 -16.35 6.02 -13.08
C ARG A 79 -16.61 4.51 -13.23
N ARG A 80 -17.88 4.17 -13.51
CA ARG A 80 -18.31 2.78 -13.76
C ARG A 80 -17.63 2.21 -15.00
N GLN A 81 -17.62 2.94 -16.10
CA GLN A 81 -16.98 2.48 -17.34
C GLN A 81 -15.47 2.33 -17.17
N VAL A 82 -14.79 3.26 -16.50
CA VAL A 82 -13.35 3.14 -16.21
C VAL A 82 -13.06 1.88 -15.42
N MET A 83 -13.83 1.58 -14.36
CA MET A 83 -13.64 0.35 -13.58
C MET A 83 -13.84 -0.91 -14.44
N ILE A 84 -14.89 -0.98 -15.25
CA ILE A 84 -15.17 -2.15 -16.10
C ILE A 84 -14.07 -2.32 -17.17
N ILE A 85 -13.71 -1.26 -17.87
CA ILE A 85 -12.70 -1.33 -18.96
C ILE A 85 -11.35 -1.73 -18.40
N THR A 86 -10.94 -1.18 -17.26
CA THR A 86 -9.68 -1.53 -16.63
C THR A 86 -9.66 -2.97 -16.10
N ASP A 87 -10.78 -3.48 -15.57
CA ASP A 87 -10.89 -4.88 -15.18
C ASP A 87 -10.79 -5.80 -16.40
N LEU A 88 -11.53 -5.51 -17.49
CA LEU A 88 -11.45 -6.30 -18.72
C LEU A 88 -10.04 -6.28 -19.33
N ALA A 89 -9.35 -5.13 -19.34
CA ALA A 89 -7.96 -5.05 -19.77
C ALA A 89 -7.04 -5.92 -18.91
N ARG A 90 -7.24 -5.90 -17.57
CA ARG A 90 -6.47 -6.71 -16.63
C ARG A 90 -6.68 -8.22 -16.81
N VAL A 91 -7.84 -8.67 -17.33
CA VAL A 91 -8.04 -10.09 -17.70
C VAL A 91 -6.98 -10.54 -18.71
N PHE A 92 -6.86 -9.81 -19.82
CA PHE A 92 -5.91 -10.16 -20.88
C PHE A 92 -4.46 -10.06 -20.37
N VAL A 93 -4.16 -9.03 -19.59
CA VAL A 93 -2.81 -8.85 -19.05
C VAL A 93 -2.43 -9.93 -18.04
N ALA A 94 -3.38 -10.38 -17.19
CA ALA A 94 -3.13 -11.48 -16.26
C ALA A 94 -2.83 -12.80 -17.00
N LEU A 95 -3.44 -13.02 -18.14
CA LEU A 95 -3.17 -14.21 -18.97
C LEU A 95 -1.82 -14.15 -19.72
N MET A 96 -1.20 -12.97 -19.87
CA MET A 96 0.14 -12.85 -20.49
C MET A 96 1.21 -13.64 -19.71
N PHE A 97 1.05 -13.81 -18.38
CA PHE A 97 1.99 -14.62 -17.59
C PHE A 97 2.04 -16.09 -18.03
N LEU A 98 1.02 -16.61 -18.72
CA LEU A 98 1.00 -17.98 -19.24
C LEU A 98 2.04 -18.20 -20.37
N TRP A 99 2.54 -17.13 -20.98
CA TRP A 99 3.55 -17.18 -22.05
C TRP A 99 4.98 -17.10 -21.52
N VAL A 100 5.17 -16.95 -20.21
CA VAL A 100 6.50 -16.91 -19.59
C VAL A 100 6.95 -18.34 -19.31
N VAL A 101 7.88 -18.85 -20.12
CA VAL A 101 8.37 -20.23 -20.06
C VAL A 101 9.84 -20.29 -19.68
N ASP A 102 10.65 -19.37 -20.19
CA ASP A 102 12.09 -19.33 -19.93
C ASP A 102 12.59 -17.92 -19.60
N VAL A 103 13.90 -17.78 -19.36
CA VAL A 103 14.52 -16.51 -18.97
C VAL A 103 14.37 -15.41 -20.04
N GLY A 104 14.29 -15.81 -21.32
CA GLY A 104 14.09 -14.90 -22.44
C GLY A 104 12.70 -14.23 -22.42
N ASP A 105 11.73 -14.84 -21.74
CA ASP A 105 10.35 -14.35 -21.63
C ASP A 105 10.10 -13.43 -20.43
N LEU A 106 11.09 -13.20 -19.56
CA LEU A 106 10.93 -12.40 -18.36
C LEU A 106 10.37 -10.99 -18.64
N TRP A 107 10.67 -10.41 -19.80
CA TRP A 107 10.13 -9.13 -20.21
C TRP A 107 8.60 -9.14 -20.29
N ILE A 108 7.97 -10.28 -20.63
CA ILE A 108 6.50 -10.45 -20.64
C ILE A 108 5.96 -10.29 -19.22
N ALA A 109 6.60 -10.96 -18.23
CA ALA A 109 6.21 -10.84 -16.82
C ALA A 109 6.34 -9.39 -16.31
N TYR A 110 7.41 -8.69 -16.69
CA TYR A 110 7.64 -7.30 -16.30
C TYR A 110 6.60 -6.34 -16.91
N ILE A 111 6.35 -6.47 -18.22
CA ILE A 111 5.32 -5.66 -18.89
C ILE A 111 3.94 -5.97 -18.34
N ALA A 112 3.59 -7.25 -18.15
CA ALA A 112 2.31 -7.64 -17.57
C ALA A 112 2.13 -7.05 -16.17
N THR A 113 3.17 -7.13 -15.32
CA THR A 113 3.14 -6.53 -13.98
C THR A 113 2.96 -5.01 -14.03
N ALA A 114 3.67 -4.31 -14.91
CA ALA A 114 3.56 -2.87 -15.08
C ALA A 114 2.17 -2.45 -15.58
N LEU A 115 1.60 -3.18 -16.53
CA LEU A 115 0.25 -2.94 -17.04
C LEU A 115 -0.83 -3.23 -16.00
N LEU A 116 -0.73 -4.36 -15.26
CA LEU A 116 -1.65 -4.64 -14.14
C LEU A 116 -1.63 -3.51 -13.10
N SER A 117 -0.45 -3.01 -12.80
CA SER A 117 -0.24 -1.92 -11.85
C SER A 117 -0.83 -0.60 -12.37
N THR A 118 -0.60 -0.28 -13.64
CA THR A 118 -1.15 0.92 -14.29
C THR A 118 -2.68 0.88 -14.32
N PHE A 119 -3.28 -0.19 -14.84
CA PHE A 119 -4.74 -0.33 -14.86
C PHE A 119 -5.33 -0.39 -13.44
N GLY A 120 -4.58 -0.95 -12.47
CA GLY A 120 -4.93 -0.92 -11.07
C GLY A 120 -5.04 0.50 -10.50
N ALA A 121 -4.15 1.41 -10.88
CA ALA A 121 -4.19 2.81 -10.48
C ALA A 121 -5.46 3.51 -11.01
N PHE A 122 -5.86 3.26 -12.25
CA PHE A 122 -7.09 3.81 -12.82
C PHE A 122 -8.34 3.22 -12.17
N PHE A 123 -8.34 1.91 -11.92
CA PHE A 123 -9.45 1.25 -11.18
C PHE A 123 -9.61 1.85 -9.77
N ASP A 124 -8.51 1.95 -9.02
CA ASP A 124 -8.53 2.50 -7.66
C ASP A 124 -8.95 3.97 -7.64
N GLY A 125 -8.51 4.77 -8.61
CA GLY A 125 -8.95 6.16 -8.79
C GLY A 125 -10.46 6.24 -8.97
N ALA A 126 -11.03 5.45 -9.89
CA ALA A 126 -12.46 5.42 -10.18
C ALA A 126 -13.29 4.92 -8.98
N LYS A 127 -12.81 3.86 -8.31
CA LYS A 127 -13.43 3.30 -7.11
C LYS A 127 -13.45 4.30 -5.96
N ASN A 128 -12.33 4.97 -5.69
CA ASN A 128 -12.24 5.94 -4.61
C ASN A 128 -13.14 7.16 -4.88
N ALA A 129 -13.23 7.62 -6.13
CA ALA A 129 -14.15 8.68 -6.53
C ALA A 129 -15.63 8.26 -6.44
N ALA A 130 -15.96 6.99 -6.70
CA ALA A 130 -17.32 6.46 -6.63
C ALA A 130 -17.80 6.23 -5.19
N THR A 131 -16.90 5.91 -4.26
CA THR A 131 -17.22 5.53 -2.89
C THR A 131 -18.09 6.55 -2.15
N PRO A 132 -17.80 7.88 -2.14
CA PRO A 132 -18.63 8.87 -1.47
C PRO A 132 -20.06 8.93 -2.01
N ASN A 133 -20.23 8.77 -3.32
CA ASN A 133 -21.57 8.79 -3.96
C ASN A 133 -22.41 7.57 -3.57
N LEU A 134 -21.77 6.42 -3.44
CA LEU A 134 -22.44 5.19 -3.03
C LEU A 134 -22.77 5.16 -1.54
N THR A 135 -21.88 5.66 -0.68
CA THR A 135 -22.07 5.58 0.77
C THR A 135 -22.84 6.75 1.38
N GLY A 136 -22.86 7.89 0.66
CA GLY A 136 -23.33 9.15 1.22
C GLY A 136 -22.40 9.69 2.31
N LYS A 137 -22.67 10.91 2.80
CA LYS A 137 -21.84 11.57 3.83
C LYS A 137 -21.82 10.79 5.15
N GLU A 138 -22.95 10.20 5.55
CA GLU A 138 -23.10 9.48 6.81
C GLU A 138 -22.43 8.10 6.80
N GLY A 139 -22.35 7.45 5.62
CA GLY A 139 -21.74 6.14 5.44
C GLY A 139 -20.28 6.16 4.98
N LEU A 140 -19.73 7.33 4.64
CA LEU A 140 -18.40 7.45 4.03
C LEU A 140 -17.29 6.88 4.92
N LEU A 141 -17.31 7.22 6.20
CA LEU A 141 -16.32 6.71 7.14
C LEU A 141 -16.38 5.18 7.27
N ALA A 142 -17.58 4.63 7.38
CA ALA A 142 -17.77 3.18 7.47
C ALA A 142 -17.37 2.47 6.17
N GLY A 143 -17.75 3.04 5.02
CA GLY A 143 -17.39 2.49 3.70
C GLY A 143 -15.88 2.47 3.46
N THR A 144 -15.20 3.58 3.72
CA THR A 144 -13.75 3.69 3.59
C THR A 144 -13.03 2.71 4.53
N ALA A 145 -13.45 2.64 5.80
CA ALA A 145 -12.87 1.71 6.76
C ALA A 145 -13.04 0.24 6.34
N LEU A 146 -14.21 -0.15 5.80
CA LEU A 146 -14.43 -1.49 5.25
C LEU A 146 -13.49 -1.79 4.09
N MET A 147 -13.32 -0.85 3.16
CA MET A 147 -12.44 -1.04 2.00
C MET A 147 -10.97 -1.22 2.41
N PHE A 148 -10.48 -0.39 3.34
CA PHE A 148 -9.10 -0.53 3.83
C PHE A 148 -8.89 -1.81 4.65
N SER A 149 -9.81 -2.14 5.56
CA SER A 149 -9.71 -3.36 6.37
C SER A 149 -9.72 -4.62 5.49
N THR A 150 -10.59 -4.63 4.47
CA THR A 150 -10.66 -5.72 3.49
C THR A 150 -9.33 -5.90 2.77
N ARG A 151 -8.64 -4.82 2.39
CA ARG A 151 -7.36 -4.88 1.69
C ARG A 151 -6.28 -5.62 2.49
N PHE A 152 -6.10 -5.30 3.79
CA PHE A 152 -5.10 -5.97 4.62
C PHE A 152 -5.50 -7.40 4.99
N LEU A 153 -6.78 -7.64 5.22
CA LEU A 153 -7.29 -8.99 5.45
C LEU A 153 -7.05 -9.88 4.22
N LEU A 154 -7.32 -9.35 3.02
CA LEU A 154 -7.10 -10.10 1.78
C LEU A 154 -5.62 -10.24 1.42
N MET A 155 -4.77 -9.31 1.83
CA MET A 155 -3.33 -9.50 1.80
C MET A 155 -2.93 -10.76 2.57
N ALA A 156 -3.45 -10.95 3.78
CA ALA A 156 -3.14 -12.11 4.60
C ALA A 156 -3.69 -13.41 4.01
N ILE A 157 -5.00 -13.45 3.78
CA ILE A 157 -5.69 -14.65 3.28
C ILE A 157 -5.26 -14.98 1.85
N GLY A 158 -5.19 -13.96 0.99
CA GLY A 158 -4.85 -14.12 -0.42
C GLY A 158 -3.41 -14.57 -0.62
N SER A 159 -2.46 -14.09 0.20
CA SER A 159 -1.07 -14.59 0.16
C SER A 159 -1.01 -16.06 0.57
N ALA A 160 -1.66 -16.45 1.67
CA ALA A 160 -1.67 -17.84 2.15
C ALA A 160 -2.25 -18.79 1.10
N LEU A 161 -3.43 -18.45 0.58
CA LEU A 161 -4.11 -19.26 -0.44
C LEU A 161 -3.35 -19.24 -1.78
N GLY A 162 -2.78 -18.08 -2.17
CA GLY A 162 -2.00 -17.94 -3.40
C GLY A 162 -0.72 -18.78 -3.38
N GLY A 163 0.02 -18.78 -2.26
CA GLY A 163 1.21 -19.60 -2.10
C GLY A 163 0.89 -21.09 -2.07
N TRP A 164 -0.16 -21.48 -1.35
CA TRP A 164 -0.64 -22.86 -1.37
C TRP A 164 -1.08 -23.30 -2.78
N ALA A 165 -1.86 -22.47 -3.48
CA ALA A 165 -2.32 -22.78 -4.82
C ALA A 165 -1.16 -22.87 -5.83
N ALA A 166 -0.18 -21.97 -5.75
CA ALA A 166 1.03 -22.02 -6.59
C ALA A 166 1.83 -23.31 -6.35
N ALA A 167 1.97 -23.73 -5.09
CA ALA A 167 2.70 -24.94 -4.72
C ALA A 167 2.00 -26.23 -5.16
N VAL A 168 0.66 -26.28 -5.15
CA VAL A 168 -0.12 -27.49 -5.42
C VAL A 168 -0.54 -27.58 -6.89
N PHE A 169 -1.00 -26.47 -7.48
CA PHE A 169 -1.61 -26.45 -8.81
C PHE A 169 -0.72 -25.79 -9.88
N GLY A 170 0.41 -25.20 -9.44
CA GLY A 170 1.30 -24.43 -10.33
C GLY A 170 0.84 -23.00 -10.56
N TYR A 171 1.74 -22.20 -11.15
CA TYR A 171 1.54 -20.76 -11.35
C TYR A 171 0.42 -20.42 -12.33
N GLN A 172 0.22 -21.25 -13.36
CA GLN A 172 -0.78 -21.05 -14.42
C GLN A 172 -2.19 -20.92 -13.83
N VAL A 173 -2.52 -21.77 -12.85
CA VAL A 173 -3.83 -21.76 -12.21
C VAL A 173 -4.05 -20.45 -11.46
N ALA A 174 -3.03 -19.93 -10.78
CA ALA A 174 -3.14 -18.65 -10.08
C ALA A 174 -3.41 -17.48 -11.04
N PHE A 175 -2.78 -17.46 -12.21
CA PHE A 175 -3.02 -16.44 -13.24
C PHE A 175 -4.43 -16.53 -13.83
N ILE A 176 -4.94 -17.74 -14.06
CA ILE A 176 -6.32 -17.98 -14.54
C ILE A 176 -7.32 -17.53 -13.47
N ILE A 177 -7.10 -17.86 -12.19
CA ILE A 177 -7.93 -17.41 -11.07
C ILE A 177 -7.95 -15.87 -11.02
N ASN A 178 -6.80 -15.21 -11.18
CA ASN A 178 -6.74 -13.76 -11.20
C ASN A 178 -7.51 -13.17 -12.39
N ALA A 179 -7.35 -13.71 -13.59
CA ALA A 179 -8.11 -13.29 -14.76
C ALA A 179 -9.64 -13.45 -14.52
N ALA A 180 -10.06 -14.59 -13.98
CA ALA A 180 -11.47 -14.84 -13.62
C ALA A 180 -11.96 -13.87 -12.54
N SER A 181 -11.11 -13.49 -11.57
CA SER A 181 -11.44 -12.53 -10.53
C SER A 181 -11.73 -11.13 -11.09
N PHE A 182 -10.99 -10.70 -12.11
CA PHE A 182 -11.25 -9.43 -12.79
C PHE A 182 -12.57 -9.47 -13.60
N LEU A 183 -12.91 -10.59 -14.24
CA LEU A 183 -14.22 -10.75 -14.89
C LEU A 183 -15.36 -10.67 -13.86
N ALA A 184 -15.22 -11.34 -12.72
CA ALA A 184 -16.21 -11.29 -11.67
C ALA A 184 -16.31 -9.89 -11.06
N SER A 185 -15.20 -9.16 -10.88
CA SER A 185 -15.19 -7.77 -10.44
C SER A 185 -15.89 -6.86 -11.45
N ALA A 186 -15.56 -6.97 -12.74
CA ALA A 186 -16.24 -6.21 -13.81
C ALA A 186 -17.75 -6.46 -13.81
N TYR A 187 -18.17 -7.72 -13.60
CA TYR A 187 -19.60 -8.06 -13.50
C TYR A 187 -20.27 -7.42 -12.28
N THR A 188 -19.65 -7.47 -11.10
CA THR A 188 -20.24 -6.84 -9.90
C THR A 188 -20.34 -5.32 -10.05
N VAL A 189 -19.36 -4.68 -10.68
CA VAL A 189 -19.38 -3.24 -11.01
C VAL A 189 -20.45 -2.94 -12.07
N TRP A 190 -20.63 -3.82 -13.05
CA TRP A 190 -21.68 -3.70 -14.07
C TRP A 190 -23.09 -3.70 -13.47
N LEU A 191 -23.30 -4.39 -12.35
CA LEU A 191 -24.58 -4.40 -11.63
C LEU A 191 -24.91 -3.07 -10.92
N ILE A 192 -23.96 -2.14 -10.84
CA ILE A 192 -24.15 -0.82 -10.23
C ILE A 192 -24.72 0.13 -11.27
N PRO A 193 -25.88 0.77 -11.04
CA PRO A 193 -26.41 1.79 -11.95
C PRO A 193 -25.43 2.95 -12.12
N GLU A 194 -25.26 3.43 -13.36
CA GLU A 194 -24.29 4.50 -13.64
C GLU A 194 -24.62 5.79 -12.88
N GLU A 195 -25.90 6.09 -12.73
CA GLU A 195 -26.42 7.26 -12.00
C GLU A 195 -25.96 7.26 -10.53
N SER A 196 -25.78 6.08 -9.92
CA SER A 196 -25.36 5.94 -8.53
C SER A 196 -23.91 6.31 -8.28
N VAL A 197 -23.07 6.30 -9.32
CA VAL A 197 -21.62 6.62 -9.24
C VAL A 197 -21.28 7.94 -9.90
N ARG A 198 -22.27 8.57 -10.58
CA ARG A 198 -22.08 9.85 -11.25
C ARG A 198 -21.97 10.96 -10.22
N GLU A 199 -21.06 11.89 -10.43
CA GLU A 199 -20.94 13.09 -9.60
C GLU A 199 -22.23 13.91 -9.73
N GLN A 200 -22.86 14.26 -8.60
CA GLN A 200 -23.91 15.28 -8.61
C GLN A 200 -23.26 16.60 -9.05
N GLU A 201 -23.76 17.17 -10.13
CA GLU A 201 -23.28 18.44 -10.68
C GLU A 201 -23.36 19.54 -9.62
N THR A 202 -22.27 19.76 -8.90
CA THR A 202 -22.09 20.93 -8.04
C THR A 202 -20.78 21.57 -8.44
N VAL A 203 -20.90 22.75 -9.04
CA VAL A 203 -19.87 23.71 -9.40
C VAL A 203 -19.25 23.55 -10.81
N GLU A 204 -19.34 24.64 -11.55
CA GLU A 204 -18.80 24.84 -12.90
C GLU A 204 -17.34 24.37 -13.04
N ARG A 205 -17.14 23.36 -13.90
CA ARG A 205 -15.86 22.71 -14.19
C ARG A 205 -14.86 23.57 -15.00
N LYS A 206 -15.17 24.85 -15.25
CA LYS A 206 -14.43 25.67 -16.24
C LYS A 206 -13.02 26.12 -15.81
N ASP A 207 -12.69 26.09 -14.51
CA ASP A 207 -11.43 26.70 -14.01
C ASP A 207 -10.57 25.79 -13.14
N ARG A 208 -10.57 24.45 -13.36
CA ARG A 208 -9.61 23.60 -12.64
C ARG A 208 -8.19 23.79 -13.19
N PRO A 209 -7.21 24.06 -12.31
CA PRO A 209 -5.82 24.19 -12.72
C PRO A 209 -5.28 22.91 -13.36
N SER A 210 -4.25 23.05 -14.18
CA SER A 210 -3.54 21.91 -14.78
C SER A 210 -2.99 20.99 -13.69
N PHE A 211 -2.93 19.68 -13.96
CA PHE A 211 -2.31 18.67 -13.07
C PHE A 211 -0.91 19.12 -12.57
N PHE A 212 -0.07 19.65 -13.45
CA PHE A 212 1.26 20.14 -13.06
C PHE A 212 1.20 21.34 -12.12
N THR A 213 0.19 22.19 -12.27
CA THR A 213 -0.04 23.32 -11.36
C THR A 213 -0.44 22.83 -10.00
N GLU A 214 -1.37 21.86 -9.93
CA GLU A 214 -1.80 21.25 -8.67
C GLU A 214 -0.66 20.53 -7.95
N LEU A 215 0.15 19.78 -8.69
CA LEU A 215 1.33 19.10 -8.15
C LEU A 215 2.35 20.11 -7.59
N LYS A 216 2.61 21.19 -8.33
CA LYS A 216 3.53 22.26 -7.90
C LYS A 216 3.03 22.98 -6.65
N GLU A 217 1.72 23.27 -6.57
CA GLU A 217 1.11 23.88 -5.37
C GLU A 217 1.19 22.93 -4.17
N GLY A 218 0.90 21.63 -4.35
CA GLY A 218 1.04 20.63 -3.31
C GLY A 218 2.48 20.53 -2.79
N LEU A 219 3.46 20.47 -3.71
CA LEU A 219 4.88 20.42 -3.36
C LEU A 219 5.33 21.69 -2.65
N ARG A 220 4.94 22.85 -3.14
CA ARG A 220 5.25 24.13 -2.50
C ARG A 220 4.71 24.19 -1.09
N TYR A 221 3.43 23.90 -0.90
CA TYR A 221 2.81 23.86 0.44
C TYR A 221 3.53 22.88 1.37
N THR A 222 3.86 21.67 0.86
CA THR A 222 4.56 20.66 1.67
C THR A 222 5.92 21.17 2.14
N VAL A 223 6.68 21.86 1.29
CA VAL A 223 7.99 22.41 1.64
C VAL A 223 7.87 23.58 2.61
N GLU A 224 6.86 24.43 2.45
CA GLU A 224 6.60 25.59 3.32
C GLU A 224 5.99 25.18 4.68
N ASN A 225 5.28 24.05 4.76
CA ASN A 225 4.66 23.57 5.98
C ASN A 225 5.55 22.55 6.71
N HIS A 226 6.11 22.94 7.85
CA HIS A 226 7.05 22.11 8.61
C HIS A 226 6.49 20.73 8.97
N PHE A 227 5.20 20.63 9.36
CA PHE A 227 4.59 19.35 9.73
C PHE A 227 4.40 18.45 8.51
N ALA A 228 3.86 18.97 7.39
CA ALA A 228 3.70 18.21 6.15
C ALA A 228 5.04 17.72 5.59
N LEU A 229 6.07 18.57 5.62
CA LEU A 229 7.42 18.19 5.22
C LEU A 229 8.02 17.13 6.14
N THR A 230 7.74 17.19 7.45
CA THR A 230 8.21 16.18 8.40
C THR A 230 7.59 14.82 8.12
N ILE A 231 6.28 14.75 7.86
CA ILE A 231 5.58 13.52 7.47
C ILE A 231 6.18 12.96 6.18
N LEU A 232 6.34 13.78 5.15
CA LEU A 232 6.91 13.34 3.87
C LEU A 232 8.33 12.76 4.03
N ILE A 233 9.22 13.47 4.75
CA ILE A 233 10.59 12.99 4.99
C ILE A 233 10.58 11.68 5.77
N MET A 234 9.76 11.59 6.81
CA MET A 234 9.63 10.39 7.64
C MET A 234 9.14 9.20 6.80
N ASN A 235 8.08 9.39 5.99
CA ASN A 235 7.54 8.35 5.12
C ASN A 235 8.54 7.91 4.03
N VAL A 236 9.31 8.82 3.45
CA VAL A 236 10.38 8.51 2.50
C VAL A 236 11.48 7.68 3.16
N ILE A 237 11.93 8.04 4.37
CA ILE A 237 12.95 7.27 5.11
C ILE A 237 12.40 5.88 5.47
N TRP A 238 11.18 5.83 6.01
CA TRP A 238 10.52 4.58 6.32
C TRP A 238 10.36 3.67 5.09
N ALA A 239 9.94 4.24 3.96
CA ALA A 239 9.80 3.53 2.70
C ALA A 239 11.15 3.05 2.14
N THR A 240 12.24 3.80 2.36
CA THR A 240 13.60 3.38 1.96
C THR A 240 14.04 2.13 2.72
N GLY A 241 13.78 2.03 4.02
CA GLY A 241 14.00 0.79 4.76
C GLY A 241 12.96 -0.28 4.45
N GLY A 242 11.66 0.13 4.46
CA GLY A 242 10.53 -0.77 4.27
C GLY A 242 10.46 -1.44 2.89
N GLY A 243 10.91 -0.78 1.83
CA GLY A 243 10.88 -1.34 0.47
C GLY A 243 11.81 -2.53 0.28
N ALA A 244 12.92 -2.59 1.01
CA ALA A 244 13.82 -3.74 0.98
C ALA A 244 13.16 -5.04 1.47
N ILE A 245 12.07 -4.96 2.24
CA ILE A 245 11.32 -6.13 2.74
C ILE A 245 10.84 -7.04 1.60
N ASN A 246 10.55 -6.48 0.44
CA ASN A 246 10.11 -7.21 -0.74
C ASN A 246 11.17 -8.25 -1.14
N ILE A 247 12.43 -7.83 -1.20
CA ILE A 247 13.56 -8.71 -1.51
C ILE A 247 13.92 -9.58 -0.31
N VAL A 248 13.82 -9.03 0.91
CA VAL A 248 14.03 -9.81 2.15
C VAL A 248 13.10 -11.02 2.18
N PHE A 249 11.80 -10.85 1.92
CA PHE A 249 10.85 -11.96 1.95
C PHE A 249 11.13 -12.99 0.86
N GLU A 250 11.48 -12.53 -0.33
CA GLU A 250 11.86 -13.43 -1.43
C GLU A 250 13.12 -14.23 -1.08
N ARG A 251 14.13 -13.60 -0.48
CA ARG A 251 15.41 -14.26 -0.16
C ARG A 251 15.36 -15.09 1.13
N MET A 252 14.71 -14.58 2.18
CA MET A 252 14.56 -15.32 3.44
C MET A 252 13.59 -16.50 3.30
N GLY A 253 12.38 -16.25 2.73
CA GLY A 253 11.36 -17.30 2.55
C GLY A 253 11.69 -18.21 1.38
N GLY A 254 11.86 -17.63 0.19
CA GLY A 254 11.95 -18.36 -1.08
C GLY A 254 13.29 -19.07 -1.32
N VAL A 255 14.35 -18.71 -0.57
CA VAL A 255 15.67 -19.32 -0.70
C VAL A 255 16.18 -19.82 0.66
N PHE A 256 16.49 -18.92 1.59
CA PHE A 256 17.21 -19.26 2.82
C PHE A 256 16.46 -20.29 3.69
N PHE A 257 15.21 -20.04 4.07
CA PHE A 257 14.44 -21.00 4.87
C PHE A 257 13.94 -22.19 4.06
N ALA A 258 13.67 -22.00 2.76
CA ALA A 258 13.32 -23.09 1.87
C ALA A 258 14.45 -24.15 1.81
N GLU A 259 15.70 -23.72 1.63
CA GLU A 259 16.87 -24.62 1.59
C GLU A 259 17.20 -25.18 2.98
N LYS A 260 17.15 -24.34 4.04
CA LYS A 260 17.56 -24.73 5.39
C LYS A 260 16.58 -25.67 6.06
N GLU A 261 15.28 -25.47 5.87
CA GLU A 261 14.20 -26.16 6.61
C GLU A 261 13.34 -27.07 5.71
N GLY A 262 13.60 -27.09 4.39
CA GLY A 262 12.85 -27.91 3.44
C GLY A 262 11.45 -27.39 3.13
N TRP A 263 11.18 -26.07 3.33
CA TRP A 263 9.92 -25.47 2.96
C TRP A 263 9.76 -25.38 1.43
N ASN A 264 8.52 -25.53 0.96
CA ASN A 264 8.22 -25.08 -0.39
C ASN A 264 8.46 -23.56 -0.49
N PRO A 265 9.27 -23.07 -1.46
CA PRO A 265 9.64 -21.66 -1.55
C PRO A 265 8.45 -20.70 -1.63
N ASP A 266 7.41 -21.06 -2.41
CA ASP A 266 6.22 -20.21 -2.59
C ASP A 266 5.38 -20.14 -1.33
N VAL A 267 5.27 -21.25 -0.60
CA VAL A 267 4.59 -21.30 0.70
C VAL A 267 5.34 -20.45 1.73
N ALA A 268 6.66 -20.56 1.81
CA ALA A 268 7.45 -19.80 2.77
C ALA A 268 7.35 -18.28 2.54
N VAL A 269 7.45 -17.83 1.29
CA VAL A 269 7.24 -16.41 0.92
C VAL A 269 5.81 -15.98 1.26
N ALA A 270 4.81 -16.79 0.90
CA ALA A 270 3.41 -16.50 1.19
C ALA A 270 3.13 -16.38 2.69
N MET A 271 3.74 -17.22 3.52
CA MET A 271 3.62 -17.14 4.98
C MET A 271 4.15 -15.81 5.54
N LEU A 272 5.24 -15.27 5.00
CA LEU A 272 5.77 -13.96 5.41
C LEU A 272 4.82 -12.81 5.05
N TRP A 273 4.23 -12.86 3.86
CA TRP A 273 3.19 -11.90 3.45
C TRP A 273 1.91 -12.06 4.27
N THR A 274 1.54 -13.28 4.60
CA THR A 274 0.41 -13.60 5.49
C THR A 274 0.61 -12.98 6.88
N ALA A 275 1.79 -13.17 7.47
CA ALA A 275 2.14 -12.56 8.76
C ALA A 275 2.09 -11.03 8.69
N THR A 276 2.57 -10.45 7.59
CA THR A 276 2.49 -9.00 7.34
C THR A 276 1.05 -8.51 7.27
N GLY A 277 0.21 -9.17 6.46
CA GLY A 277 -1.19 -8.80 6.29
C GLY A 277 -2.01 -8.89 7.58
N PHE A 278 -1.88 -9.99 8.31
CA PHE A 278 -2.56 -10.14 9.61
C PHE A 278 -2.04 -9.15 10.66
N GLY A 279 -0.73 -8.85 10.67
CA GLY A 279 -0.17 -7.83 11.55
C GLY A 279 -0.80 -6.47 11.30
N LEU A 280 -0.76 -6.00 10.06
CA LEU A 280 -1.36 -4.71 9.65
C LEU A 280 -2.86 -4.68 9.96
N PHE A 281 -3.59 -5.75 9.65
CA PHE A 281 -5.02 -5.85 9.92
C PHE A 281 -5.33 -5.74 11.41
N LEU A 282 -4.61 -6.48 12.26
CA LEU A 282 -4.76 -6.39 13.72
C LEU A 282 -4.44 -4.99 14.24
N GLY A 283 -3.35 -4.39 13.74
CA GLY A 283 -2.97 -3.02 14.06
C GLY A 283 -4.10 -2.03 13.76
N MET A 284 -4.72 -2.12 12.59
CA MET A 284 -5.85 -1.26 12.20
C MET A 284 -7.07 -1.43 13.11
N ILE A 285 -7.38 -2.66 13.56
CA ILE A 285 -8.48 -2.91 14.51
C ILE A 285 -8.21 -2.19 15.84
N ILE A 286 -6.97 -2.28 16.34
CA ILE A 286 -6.56 -1.70 17.61
C ILE A 286 -6.45 -0.17 17.51
N ALA A 287 -6.12 0.37 16.34
CA ALA A 287 -5.81 1.77 16.10
C ALA A 287 -6.90 2.74 16.61
N ARG A 288 -8.19 2.40 16.45
CA ARG A 288 -9.28 3.26 16.90
C ARG A 288 -9.23 3.52 18.41
N ARG A 289 -9.03 2.47 19.20
CA ARG A 289 -8.97 2.62 20.68
C ARG A 289 -7.70 3.38 21.08
N THR A 290 -6.60 3.08 20.43
CA THR A 290 -5.31 3.72 20.65
C THR A 290 -5.38 5.22 20.32
N SER A 291 -5.94 5.61 19.17
CA SER A 291 -6.09 7.02 18.77
C SER A 291 -6.90 7.82 19.77
N ILE A 292 -8.05 7.29 20.25
CA ILE A 292 -8.87 7.95 21.26
C ILE A 292 -8.09 8.16 22.58
N TYR A 293 -7.32 7.16 23.00
CA TYR A 293 -6.49 7.26 24.19
C TYR A 293 -5.38 8.31 24.05
N LEU A 294 -4.71 8.29 22.90
CA LEU A 294 -3.61 9.21 22.59
C LEU A 294 -4.09 10.66 22.45
N ASP A 295 -5.24 10.90 21.81
CA ASP A 295 -5.85 12.22 21.69
C ASP A 295 -6.16 12.81 23.10
N ARG A 296 -6.69 11.98 24.01
CA ARG A 296 -6.97 12.40 25.40
C ARG A 296 -5.72 12.68 26.22
N SER A 297 -4.64 11.96 25.96
CA SER A 297 -3.39 12.07 26.73
C SER A 297 -2.39 13.04 26.13
N GLY A 298 -2.63 13.58 24.93
CA GLY A 298 -1.71 14.46 24.20
C GLY A 298 -0.40 13.79 23.78
N ARG A 299 -0.37 12.45 23.67
CA ARG A 299 0.86 11.66 23.44
C ARG A 299 1.04 11.19 21.99
N ASN A 300 0.25 11.71 21.05
CA ASN A 300 0.30 11.31 19.65
C ASN A 300 1.73 11.38 19.06
N HIS A 301 2.43 12.49 19.29
CA HIS A 301 3.78 12.70 18.76
C HIS A 301 4.80 11.69 19.29
N SER A 302 4.82 11.47 20.61
CA SER A 302 5.72 10.48 21.20
C SER A 302 5.40 9.06 20.75
N PHE A 303 4.12 8.76 20.55
CA PHE A 303 3.69 7.46 20.06
C PHE A 303 4.23 7.17 18.67
N ILE A 304 4.06 8.08 17.70
CA ILE A 304 4.56 7.91 16.32
C ILE A 304 6.08 7.65 16.32
N GLY A 305 6.85 8.48 17.02
CA GLY A 305 8.32 8.30 17.04
C GLY A 305 8.76 6.96 17.63
N TRP A 306 8.18 6.57 18.78
CA TRP A 306 8.56 5.30 19.41
C TRP A 306 8.09 4.08 18.65
N THR A 307 6.90 4.09 18.08
CA THR A 307 6.40 2.95 17.29
C THR A 307 7.22 2.71 16.04
N LEU A 308 7.68 3.76 15.36
CA LEU A 308 8.60 3.65 14.23
C LEU A 308 9.96 3.04 14.62
N ILE A 309 10.52 3.45 15.77
CA ILE A 309 11.77 2.86 16.26
C ILE A 309 11.56 1.38 16.63
N ILE A 310 10.53 1.09 17.42
CA ILE A 310 10.26 -0.26 17.93
C ILE A 310 9.99 -1.24 16.79
N HIS A 311 9.17 -0.85 15.80
CA HIS A 311 8.91 -1.73 14.65
C HIS A 311 10.19 -2.01 13.86
N GLY A 312 11.03 -0.99 13.67
CA GLY A 312 12.30 -1.14 12.97
C GLY A 312 13.26 -2.08 13.70
N VAL A 313 13.38 -1.94 15.02
CA VAL A 313 14.17 -2.83 15.86
C VAL A 313 13.63 -4.26 15.83
N LEU A 314 12.31 -4.44 15.97
CA LEU A 314 11.70 -5.78 15.90
C LEU A 314 11.92 -6.46 14.56
N PHE A 315 11.86 -5.70 13.46
CA PHE A 315 12.16 -6.25 12.15
C PHE A 315 13.65 -6.55 11.96
N ALA A 316 14.54 -5.73 12.53
CA ALA A 316 15.96 -6.03 12.55
C ALA A 316 16.27 -7.30 13.36
N VAL A 317 15.63 -7.48 14.51
CA VAL A 317 15.72 -8.71 15.33
C VAL A 317 15.26 -9.94 14.57
N ALA A 318 14.25 -9.82 13.70
CA ALA A 318 13.83 -10.92 12.83
C ALA A 318 14.99 -11.48 12.00
N GLY A 319 15.95 -10.64 11.57
CA GLY A 319 17.13 -11.08 10.81
C GLY A 319 18.04 -12.06 11.55
N PHE A 320 17.95 -12.15 12.88
CA PHE A 320 18.70 -13.12 13.70
C PHE A 320 17.94 -14.42 13.95
N MET A 321 16.70 -14.51 13.50
CA MET A 321 15.85 -15.65 13.84
C MET A 321 16.30 -16.94 13.12
N PRO A 322 16.40 -18.05 13.86
CA PRO A 322 16.97 -19.28 13.33
C PRO A 322 16.02 -20.06 12.40
N ASN A 323 14.72 -19.77 12.43
CA ASN A 323 13.70 -20.48 11.67
C ASN A 323 12.58 -19.55 11.18
N LEU A 324 11.83 -20.03 10.18
CA LEU A 324 10.77 -19.30 9.52
C LEU A 324 9.69 -18.84 10.50
N TRP A 325 9.31 -19.67 11.48
CA TRP A 325 8.24 -19.37 12.43
C TRP A 325 8.58 -18.17 13.33
N LEU A 326 9.77 -18.14 13.88
CA LEU A 326 10.21 -17.01 14.70
C LEU A 326 10.36 -15.74 13.85
N PHE A 327 10.91 -15.85 12.64
CA PHE A 327 10.95 -14.72 11.71
C PHE A 327 9.54 -14.17 11.44
N MET A 328 8.55 -15.04 11.21
CA MET A 328 7.16 -14.65 11.05
C MET A 328 6.57 -13.94 12.27
N VAL A 329 6.84 -14.44 13.48
CA VAL A 329 6.34 -13.83 14.73
C VAL A 329 6.86 -12.40 14.87
N PHE A 330 8.16 -12.18 14.72
CA PHE A 330 8.74 -10.84 14.78
C PHE A 330 8.22 -9.92 13.67
N THR A 331 8.07 -10.45 12.46
CA THR A 331 7.46 -9.72 11.34
C THR A 331 6.02 -9.34 11.67
N PHE A 332 5.20 -10.27 12.15
CA PHE A 332 3.80 -10.02 12.52
C PHE A 332 3.68 -8.92 13.58
N VAL A 333 4.46 -9.00 14.67
CA VAL A 333 4.42 -7.99 15.74
C VAL A 333 4.88 -6.63 15.22
N SER A 334 5.98 -6.59 14.46
CA SER A 334 6.47 -5.36 13.82
C SER A 334 5.38 -4.73 12.94
N ARG A 335 4.68 -5.53 12.13
CA ARG A 335 3.62 -5.04 11.23
C ARG A 335 2.34 -4.64 11.98
N ALA A 336 2.02 -5.27 13.09
CA ALA A 336 0.91 -4.84 13.93
C ALA A 336 1.16 -3.44 14.51
N ILE A 337 2.38 -3.16 14.94
CA ILE A 337 2.78 -1.83 15.42
C ILE A 337 2.66 -0.80 14.29
N VAL A 338 3.16 -1.10 13.08
CA VAL A 338 3.02 -0.23 11.90
C VAL A 338 1.55 0.02 11.57
N GLY A 339 0.68 -0.99 11.65
CA GLY A 339 -0.74 -0.83 11.38
C GLY A 339 -1.44 0.17 12.32
N VAL A 340 -1.08 0.16 13.61
CA VAL A 340 -1.58 1.16 14.57
C VAL A 340 -1.00 2.54 14.28
N GLU A 341 0.31 2.60 14.10
CA GLU A 341 1.06 3.84 13.85
C GLU A 341 0.54 4.55 12.61
N TYR A 342 0.43 3.85 11.48
CA TYR A 342 -0.05 4.39 10.22
C TYR A 342 -1.44 5.03 10.34
N ALA A 343 -2.38 4.38 11.05
CA ALA A 343 -3.71 4.94 11.24
C ALA A 343 -3.71 6.20 12.12
N VAL A 344 -2.87 6.26 13.15
CA VAL A 344 -2.71 7.45 14.01
C VAL A 344 -2.06 8.59 13.23
N GLN A 345 -0.97 8.32 12.54
CA GLN A 345 -0.25 9.27 11.71
C GLN A 345 -1.16 9.88 10.63
N GLU A 346 -1.84 9.02 9.86
CA GLU A 346 -2.75 9.45 8.78
C GLU A 346 -3.87 10.33 9.33
N THR A 347 -4.44 9.98 10.49
CA THR A 347 -5.47 10.79 11.14
C THR A 347 -4.96 12.17 11.53
N MET A 348 -3.76 12.25 12.12
CA MET A 348 -3.12 13.52 12.46
C MET A 348 -2.82 14.35 11.21
N PHE A 349 -2.28 13.71 10.18
CA PHE A 349 -1.95 14.35 8.92
C PHE A 349 -3.18 14.95 8.25
N GLN A 350 -4.24 14.16 8.10
CA GLN A 350 -5.50 14.63 7.51
C GLN A 350 -6.14 15.79 8.28
N ARG A 351 -6.04 15.79 9.62
CA ARG A 351 -6.58 16.87 10.46
C ARG A 351 -5.75 18.15 10.39
N SER A 352 -4.46 18.06 10.12
CA SER A 352 -3.56 19.22 10.07
C SER A 352 -3.60 19.97 8.74
N LEU A 353 -4.16 19.37 7.70
CA LEU A 353 -4.19 19.95 6.36
C LEU A 353 -5.51 20.66 6.06
N PRO A 354 -5.47 21.88 5.47
CA PRO A 354 -6.66 22.55 4.96
C PRO A 354 -7.36 21.72 3.88
N ASP A 355 -8.71 21.76 3.87
CA ASP A 355 -9.53 20.91 2.96
C ASP A 355 -9.19 21.09 1.49
N TYR A 356 -8.88 22.33 1.06
CA TYR A 356 -8.62 22.66 -0.35
C TYR A 356 -7.35 22.05 -0.93
N ILE A 357 -6.36 21.67 -0.09
CA ILE A 357 -5.06 21.14 -0.54
C ILE A 357 -4.80 19.71 -0.06
N ARG A 358 -5.60 19.20 0.90
CA ARG A 358 -5.42 17.88 1.54
C ARG A 358 -5.21 16.75 0.53
N GLY A 359 -6.08 16.65 -0.48
CA GLY A 359 -5.99 15.60 -1.48
C GLY A 359 -4.69 15.62 -2.29
N ARG A 360 -4.20 16.82 -2.63
CA ARG A 360 -2.96 17.00 -3.41
C ARG A 360 -1.73 16.54 -2.62
N ILE A 361 -1.66 16.92 -1.34
CA ILE A 361 -0.55 16.57 -0.47
C ILE A 361 -0.56 15.07 -0.14
N SER A 362 -1.72 14.48 0.17
CA SER A 362 -1.82 13.03 0.42
C SER A 362 -1.44 12.21 -0.82
N THR A 363 -1.78 12.68 -2.02
CA THR A 363 -1.37 12.02 -3.28
C THR A 363 0.15 12.13 -3.48
N LEU A 364 0.76 13.28 -3.19
CA LEU A 364 2.20 13.49 -3.27
C LEU A 364 2.94 12.58 -2.28
N ASP A 365 2.51 12.55 -1.03
CA ASP A 365 3.10 11.71 0.02
C ASP A 365 3.02 10.22 -0.34
N ARG A 366 1.84 9.75 -0.75
CA ARG A 366 1.65 8.36 -1.18
C ARG A 366 2.46 8.00 -2.42
N GLY A 367 2.56 8.91 -3.39
CA GLY A 367 3.37 8.75 -4.58
C GLY A 367 4.87 8.64 -4.25
N ALA A 368 5.37 9.52 -3.37
CA ALA A 368 6.75 9.48 -2.90
C ALA A 368 7.06 8.17 -2.15
N GLU A 369 6.18 7.76 -1.23
CA GLU A 369 6.28 6.49 -0.50
C GLU A 369 6.40 5.29 -1.44
N LEU A 370 5.47 5.12 -2.37
CA LEU A 370 5.47 3.97 -3.31
C LEU A 370 6.66 3.98 -4.26
N THR A 371 7.08 5.16 -4.71
CA THR A 371 8.30 5.32 -5.52
C THR A 371 9.52 4.85 -4.75
N MET A 372 9.66 5.28 -3.49
CA MET A 372 10.78 4.89 -2.64
C MET A 372 10.74 3.40 -2.30
N PHE A 373 9.55 2.80 -2.09
CA PHE A 373 9.41 1.35 -1.94
C PHE A 373 9.95 0.59 -3.16
N GLY A 374 9.59 1.03 -4.37
CA GLY A 374 10.07 0.41 -5.62
C GLY A 374 11.59 0.55 -5.78
N LEU A 375 12.12 1.75 -5.61
CA LEU A 375 13.57 2.03 -5.71
C LEU A 375 14.36 1.27 -4.63
N SER A 376 13.86 1.22 -3.41
CA SER A 376 14.48 0.45 -2.33
C SER A 376 14.48 -1.04 -2.61
N SER A 377 13.39 -1.59 -3.17
CA SER A 377 13.36 -3.00 -3.58
C SER A 377 14.42 -3.30 -4.64
N TRP A 378 14.56 -2.40 -5.62
CA TRP A 378 15.59 -2.52 -6.63
C TRP A 378 17.01 -2.43 -6.05
N ALA A 379 17.27 -1.43 -5.20
CA ALA A 379 18.56 -1.29 -4.52
C ALA A 379 18.89 -2.52 -3.65
N ALA A 380 17.91 -3.05 -2.91
CA ALA A 380 18.05 -4.27 -2.13
C ALA A 380 18.40 -5.49 -3.00
N SER A 381 17.83 -5.57 -4.21
CA SER A 381 18.15 -6.66 -5.16
C SER A 381 19.59 -6.61 -5.69
N LEU A 382 20.23 -5.43 -5.66
CA LEU A 382 21.65 -5.28 -5.98
C LEU A 382 22.53 -5.60 -4.76
N LEU A 383 22.14 -5.10 -3.60
CA LEU A 383 22.92 -5.29 -2.35
C LEU A 383 23.03 -6.77 -1.96
N ILE A 384 22.02 -7.57 -2.25
CA ILE A 384 21.98 -8.99 -1.84
C ILE A 384 23.07 -9.85 -2.51
N TYR A 385 23.72 -9.38 -3.56
CA TYR A 385 24.89 -10.07 -4.13
C TYR A 385 26.14 -9.96 -3.24
N GLY A 386 26.22 -8.94 -2.37
CA GLY A 386 27.35 -8.70 -1.48
C GLY A 386 27.07 -8.95 0.00
N ILE A 387 25.80 -9.07 0.40
CA ILE A 387 25.40 -9.26 1.80
C ILE A 387 24.38 -10.38 1.94
N SER A 388 24.35 -11.04 3.09
CA SER A 388 23.36 -12.10 3.35
C SER A 388 21.93 -11.54 3.52
N PRO A 389 20.88 -12.34 3.28
CA PRO A 389 19.49 -11.93 3.51
C PRO A 389 19.21 -11.51 4.96
N GLN A 390 19.89 -12.11 5.93
CA GLN A 390 19.81 -11.76 7.36
C GLN A 390 20.34 -10.34 7.59
N VAL A 391 21.52 -10.03 7.06
CA VAL A 391 22.12 -8.70 7.15
C VAL A 391 21.25 -7.66 6.45
N LEU A 392 20.70 -7.97 5.28
CA LEU A 392 19.77 -7.08 4.59
C LEU A 392 18.52 -6.82 5.44
N THR A 393 17.99 -7.85 6.13
CA THR A 393 16.85 -7.71 7.06
C THR A 393 17.14 -6.74 8.19
N ILE A 394 18.34 -6.88 8.81
CA ILE A 394 18.79 -6.02 9.91
C ILE A 394 18.90 -4.57 9.44
N PHE A 395 19.59 -4.33 8.31
CA PHE A 395 19.71 -2.98 7.74
C PHE A 395 18.37 -2.37 7.36
N SER A 396 17.49 -3.13 6.73
CA SER A 396 16.14 -2.71 6.39
C SER A 396 15.35 -2.24 7.61
N GLY A 397 15.37 -3.05 8.68
CA GLY A 397 14.69 -2.70 9.94
C GLY A 397 15.28 -1.46 10.59
N LEU A 398 16.59 -1.40 10.76
CA LEU A 398 17.25 -0.25 11.37
C LEU A 398 17.04 1.03 10.57
N LEU A 399 17.17 0.96 9.24
CA LEU A 399 16.94 2.12 8.36
C LEU A 399 15.49 2.61 8.47
N ALA A 400 14.50 1.72 8.42
CA ALA A 400 13.11 2.10 8.62
C ALA A 400 12.86 2.73 10.01
N GLY A 401 13.52 2.21 11.05
CA GLY A 401 13.44 2.74 12.42
C GLY A 401 14.03 4.14 12.58
N THR A 402 14.99 4.55 11.73
CA THR A 402 15.55 5.91 11.77
C THR A 402 14.49 6.98 11.47
N ALA A 403 13.40 6.65 10.81
CA ALA A 403 12.27 7.55 10.60
C ALA A 403 11.74 8.11 11.94
N GLY A 404 11.67 7.27 12.98
CA GLY A 404 11.25 7.71 14.32
C GLY A 404 12.25 8.64 15.00
N ILE A 405 13.55 8.47 14.74
CA ILE A 405 14.59 9.38 15.23
C ILE A 405 14.44 10.74 14.54
N VAL A 406 14.29 10.75 13.23
CA VAL A 406 14.09 11.98 12.43
C VAL A 406 12.81 12.69 12.86
N TRP A 407 11.74 11.95 13.16
CA TRP A 407 10.51 12.50 13.72
C TRP A 407 10.78 13.29 15.00
N PHE A 408 11.45 12.71 16.00
CA PHE A 408 11.77 13.40 17.26
C PHE A 408 12.68 14.62 17.07
N LEU A 409 13.68 14.53 16.19
CA LEU A 409 14.61 15.65 15.93
C LEU A 409 13.88 16.85 15.31
N ARG A 410 12.99 16.61 14.37
CA ARG A 410 12.24 17.67 13.68
C ARG A 410 11.15 18.26 14.56
N GLU A 411 10.49 17.47 15.40
CA GLU A 411 9.51 17.95 16.37
C GLU A 411 10.15 18.86 17.41
N LYS A 412 11.34 18.50 17.92
CA LYS A 412 12.09 19.34 18.86
C LYS A 412 12.40 20.71 18.25
N LYS A 413 12.81 20.75 16.99
CA LYS A 413 13.11 22.00 16.28
C LYS A 413 11.88 22.89 16.16
N SER A 414 10.73 22.34 15.78
CA SER A 414 9.46 23.08 15.66
C SER A 414 9.02 23.72 16.98
N ARG A 415 9.22 23.01 18.10
CA ARG A 415 8.88 23.55 19.44
C ARG A 415 9.83 24.65 19.90
N VAL A 416 11.09 24.62 19.47
CA VAL A 416 12.07 25.68 19.77
C VAL A 416 11.71 26.93 18.98
N GLU A 417 11.47 26.79 17.67
CA GLU A 417 11.10 27.90 16.79
C GLU A 417 9.81 28.61 17.24
N SER A 418 8.80 27.83 17.70
CA SER A 418 7.56 28.41 18.23
C SER A 418 7.77 29.16 19.55
N ARG A 419 8.67 28.73 20.43
CA ARG A 419 9.00 29.46 21.67
C ARG A 419 9.79 30.74 21.42
N GLU A 420 10.77 30.69 20.48
CA GLU A 420 11.54 31.89 20.11
C GLU A 420 10.65 32.94 19.45
N SER A 421 9.63 32.55 18.68
CA SER A 421 8.66 33.47 18.08
C SER A 421 7.67 34.05 19.13
N GLU A 422 7.41 33.36 20.23
CA GLU A 422 6.59 33.85 21.35
C GLU A 422 7.40 34.78 22.29
N GLU A 423 8.71 34.54 22.44
CA GLU A 423 9.60 35.33 23.30
C GLU A 423 10.11 36.63 22.63
N THR A 424 9.96 36.78 21.29
CA THR A 424 10.26 38.00 20.53
C THR A 424 8.99 38.64 19.94
N PRO A 425 8.06 39.15 20.77
CA PRO A 425 6.94 39.93 20.25
C PRO A 425 7.41 41.33 19.92
N GLY A 426 7.64 41.63 18.63
CA GLY A 426 7.61 43.01 18.12
C GLY A 426 8.82 43.87 18.44
N LEU A 427 9.90 43.68 17.69
CA LEU A 427 10.95 44.68 17.51
C LEU A 427 10.87 45.38 16.14
N ASP A 428 9.77 45.20 15.41
CA ASP A 428 9.50 45.94 14.17
C ASP A 428 8.13 46.63 14.31
N SER A 429 8.16 47.83 14.95
CA SER A 429 7.12 48.86 14.83
C SER A 429 7.72 50.15 14.38
#